data_45845f499dee1ab4d71e00ed52e0f0be
#
_entry.id   45845f499dee1ab4d71e00ed52e0f0be
#
_cell.length_a   1.000
_cell.length_b   1.000
_cell.length_c   1.000
_cell.angle_alpha   90.00
_cell.angle_beta   90.00
_cell.angle_gamma   90.00
#
_symmetry.space_group_name_H-M   'P 1'
#
loop_
_entity.id
_entity.type
_entity.pdbx_description
1 polymer ?
#
loop_
_entity_poly.entity_id
_entity_poly.type
_entity_poly.pdbx_seq_one_letter_code
_entity_poly.pdbx_strand_id
1 'polypeptide(L)'
;MSTQLLFDLKKARTTLRWLKPKMDELQKLGNQGKEAMTVHDLDAADELSKQIESILSKIYNRGIQIKSQDLTLIDFPAVINGLPAYLCWKYGENDVEYWHYLEDGFAGRRQLTGMEEILSPL
;
A
#
# COMPACT_ATOMS: atom_id res chain seq x y z
N MET A 1 -16.11 -11.71 -13.27
CA MET A 1 -16.06 -10.24 -13.19
C MET A 1 -15.46 -9.85 -11.85
N SER A 2 -14.36 -9.15 -11.86
CA SER A 2 -13.74 -8.68 -10.64
C SER A 2 -14.34 -7.34 -10.21
N THR A 3 -14.66 -7.20 -8.93
CA THR A 3 -15.12 -5.95 -8.35
C THR A 3 -13.95 -5.30 -7.63
N GLN A 4 -13.59 -4.10 -8.06
CA GLN A 4 -12.56 -3.34 -7.38
C GLN A 4 -13.09 -2.79 -6.06
N LEU A 5 -12.36 -3.02 -4.98
CA LEU A 5 -12.68 -2.44 -3.69
C LEU A 5 -12.26 -0.97 -3.68
N LEU A 6 -13.18 -0.10 -3.32
CA LEU A 6 -12.94 1.33 -3.27
C LEU A 6 -12.85 1.83 -1.84
N PHE A 7 -12.06 2.88 -1.66
CA PHE A 7 -11.83 3.51 -0.37
C PHE A 7 -12.29 4.97 -0.41
N ASP A 8 -12.87 5.43 0.67
CA ASP A 8 -12.91 6.84 0.99
C ASP A 8 -11.80 7.16 1.98
N LEU A 9 -11.66 8.41 2.37
CA LEU A 9 -10.57 8.81 3.26
C LEU A 9 -10.68 8.16 4.63
N LYS A 10 -11.88 8.07 5.19
CA LYS A 10 -12.11 7.45 6.49
C LYS A 10 -11.72 5.97 6.48
N LYS A 11 -12.17 5.24 5.46
CA LYS A 11 -11.86 3.82 5.31
C LYS A 11 -10.37 3.61 5.09
N ALA A 12 -9.72 4.44 4.27
CA ALA A 12 -8.29 4.35 4.03
C ALA A 12 -7.50 4.57 5.32
N ARG A 13 -7.85 5.59 6.09
CA ARG A 13 -7.19 5.88 7.36
C ARG A 13 -7.40 4.79 8.40
N THR A 14 -8.61 4.25 8.48
CA THR A 14 -8.90 3.13 9.38
C THR A 14 -8.11 1.89 8.97
N THR A 15 -8.06 1.60 7.68
CA THR A 15 -7.31 0.46 7.14
C THR A 15 -5.81 0.64 7.33
N LEU A 16 -5.32 1.88 7.27
CA LEU A 16 -3.90 2.17 7.50
C LEU A 16 -3.44 1.71 8.89
N ARG A 17 -4.28 1.81 9.90
CA ARG A 17 -3.94 1.33 11.25
C ARG A 17 -3.68 -0.18 11.28
N TRP A 18 -4.46 -0.93 10.50
CA TRP A 18 -4.24 -2.36 10.31
C TRP A 18 -2.98 -2.61 9.47
N LEU A 19 -2.73 -1.76 8.49
CA LEU A 19 -1.64 -1.93 7.52
C LEU A 19 -0.26 -1.63 8.09
N LYS A 20 -0.13 -0.59 8.93
CA LYS A 20 1.17 -0.13 9.42
C LYS A 20 2.02 -1.23 10.05
N PRO A 21 1.53 -2.04 11.00
CA PRO A 21 2.35 -3.11 11.56
C PRO A 21 2.76 -4.17 10.52
N LYS A 22 1.92 -4.40 9.50
CA LYS A 22 2.26 -5.32 8.42
C LYS A 22 3.38 -4.76 7.54
N MET A 23 3.37 -3.44 7.31
CA MET A 23 4.44 -2.77 6.57
C MET A 23 5.75 -2.81 7.33
N ASP A 24 5.72 -2.62 8.66
CA ASP A 24 6.90 -2.77 9.50
C ASP A 24 7.48 -4.19 9.39
N GLU A 25 6.62 -5.19 9.44
CA GLU A 25 7.02 -6.60 9.30
C GLU A 25 7.63 -6.87 7.92
N LEU A 26 7.04 -6.32 6.85
CA LEU A 26 7.57 -6.45 5.49
C LEU A 26 8.98 -5.88 5.37
N GLN A 27 9.24 -4.72 5.96
CA GLN A 27 10.57 -4.11 5.93
C GLN A 27 11.59 -4.97 6.68
N LYS A 28 11.19 -5.48 7.84
CA LYS A 28 12.03 -6.38 8.63
C LYS A 28 12.37 -7.66 7.88
N LEU A 29 11.37 -8.33 7.32
CA LEU A 29 11.56 -9.56 6.56
C LEU A 29 12.38 -9.31 5.30
N GLY A 30 12.18 -8.20 4.62
CA GLY A 30 12.96 -7.81 3.45
C GLY A 30 14.43 -7.63 3.78
N ASN A 31 14.74 -7.00 4.90
CA ASN A 31 16.12 -6.82 5.36
C ASN A 31 16.77 -8.15 5.75
N GLN A 32 16.02 -9.02 6.43
CA GLN A 32 16.49 -10.36 6.77
C GLN A 32 16.75 -11.19 5.51
N GLY A 33 15.90 -11.05 4.50
CA GLY A 33 16.09 -11.74 3.21
C GLY A 33 17.34 -11.31 2.48
N LYS A 34 17.62 -10.00 2.48
CA LYS A 34 18.86 -9.47 1.90
C LYS A 34 20.10 -10.02 2.62
N GLU A 35 20.05 -10.09 3.94
CA GLU A 35 21.14 -10.65 4.72
C GLU A 35 21.33 -12.14 4.43
N ALA A 36 20.25 -12.92 4.36
CA ALA A 36 20.31 -14.33 4.03
C ALA A 36 20.96 -14.56 2.66
N MET A 37 20.61 -13.73 1.67
CA MET A 37 21.24 -13.81 0.34
C MET A 37 22.71 -13.45 0.36
N THR A 38 23.11 -12.48 1.20
CA THR A 38 24.50 -12.08 1.34
C THR A 38 25.38 -13.22 1.82
N VAL A 39 24.87 -14.06 2.73
CA VAL A 39 25.60 -15.23 3.26
C VAL A 39 25.24 -16.53 2.55
N HIS A 40 24.54 -16.43 1.43
CA HIS A 40 24.09 -17.57 0.59
C HIS A 40 23.27 -18.62 1.33
N ASP A 41 22.52 -18.19 2.35
CA ASP A 41 21.56 -19.07 3.03
C ASP A 41 20.25 -19.10 2.26
N LEU A 42 20.21 -19.95 1.25
CA LEU A 42 19.08 -20.02 0.32
C LEU A 42 17.81 -20.58 0.99
N ASP A 43 17.95 -21.47 1.96
CA ASP A 43 16.79 -22.02 2.68
C ASP A 43 16.13 -20.92 3.53
N ALA A 44 16.93 -20.13 4.23
CA ALA A 44 16.42 -18.99 5.00
C ALA A 44 15.77 -17.95 4.09
N ALA A 45 16.39 -17.65 2.95
CA ALA A 45 15.86 -16.69 1.99
C ALA A 45 14.51 -17.17 1.44
N ASP A 46 14.37 -18.46 1.11
CA ASP A 46 13.12 -19.03 0.63
C ASP A 46 12.01 -18.96 1.67
N GLU A 47 12.31 -19.28 2.92
CA GLU A 47 11.33 -19.20 4.01
C GLU A 47 10.86 -17.76 4.25
N LEU A 48 11.78 -16.80 4.23
CA LEU A 48 11.45 -15.37 4.37
C LEU A 48 10.58 -14.90 3.22
N SER A 49 10.87 -15.33 1.99
CA SER A 49 10.08 -15.02 0.80
C SER A 49 8.64 -15.49 0.95
N LYS A 50 8.43 -16.69 1.48
CA LYS A 50 7.08 -17.24 1.73
C LYS A 50 6.32 -16.41 2.77
N GLN A 51 6.99 -15.96 3.82
CA GLN A 51 6.39 -15.10 4.82
C GLN A 51 5.99 -13.75 4.23
N ILE A 52 6.84 -13.16 3.40
CA ILE A 52 6.53 -11.91 2.70
C ILE A 52 5.31 -12.09 1.80
N GLU A 53 5.28 -13.15 0.98
CA GLU A 53 4.15 -13.42 0.09
C GLU A 53 2.83 -13.58 0.85
N SER A 54 2.86 -14.21 2.01
CA SER A 54 1.68 -14.37 2.86
C SER A 54 1.13 -13.01 3.32
N ILE A 55 2.01 -12.11 3.73
CA ILE A 55 1.60 -10.76 4.14
C ILE A 55 1.07 -9.96 2.95
N LEU A 56 1.78 -10.00 1.82
CA LEU A 56 1.35 -9.30 0.60
C LEU A 56 -0.04 -9.76 0.15
N SER A 57 -0.29 -11.06 0.21
CA SER A 57 -1.59 -11.62 -0.16
C SER A 57 -2.72 -11.04 0.69
N LYS A 58 -2.50 -10.91 2.00
CA LYS A 58 -3.49 -10.31 2.90
C LYS A 58 -3.76 -8.85 2.56
N ILE A 59 -2.72 -8.11 2.20
CA ILE A 59 -2.83 -6.70 1.80
C ILE A 59 -3.63 -6.58 0.50
N TYR A 60 -3.24 -7.34 -0.53
CA TYR A 60 -3.93 -7.31 -1.83
C TYR A 60 -5.40 -7.74 -1.72
N ASN A 61 -5.70 -8.70 -0.85
CA ASN A 61 -7.07 -9.16 -0.67
C ASN A 61 -7.99 -8.08 -0.08
N ARG A 62 -7.43 -7.05 0.52
CA ARG A 62 -8.20 -5.90 0.98
C ARG A 62 -8.35 -4.81 -0.08
N GLY A 63 -7.86 -5.04 -1.29
CA GLY A 63 -7.95 -4.08 -2.38
C GLY A 63 -6.85 -3.02 -2.38
N ILE A 64 -5.90 -3.12 -1.47
CA ILE A 64 -4.76 -2.21 -1.36
C ILE A 64 -3.70 -2.61 -2.38
N GLN A 65 -3.06 -1.61 -3.01
CA GLN A 65 -2.02 -1.85 -4.00
C GLN A 65 -0.67 -1.34 -3.51
N ILE A 66 0.36 -2.15 -3.72
CA ILE A 66 1.74 -1.76 -3.43
C ILE A 66 2.40 -1.43 -4.76
N LYS A 67 2.92 -0.21 -4.91
CA LYS A 67 3.34 0.33 -6.20
C LYS A 67 4.85 0.38 -6.41
N SER A 68 5.65 0.09 -5.38
CA SER A 68 7.11 0.15 -5.49
C SER A 68 7.74 -1.20 -5.18
N GLN A 69 8.92 -1.45 -5.78
CA GLN A 69 9.67 -2.68 -5.54
C GLN A 69 10.17 -2.79 -4.10
N ASP A 70 10.45 -1.65 -3.46
CA ASP A 70 10.88 -1.62 -2.07
C ASP A 70 9.73 -1.73 -1.08
N LEU A 71 8.49 -1.92 -1.57
CA LEU A 71 7.28 -2.12 -0.77
C LEU A 71 6.96 -0.93 0.15
N THR A 72 7.24 0.30 -0.30
CA THR A 72 7.02 1.50 0.52
C THR A 72 5.88 2.39 0.04
N LEU A 73 5.45 2.25 -1.23
CA LEU A 73 4.38 3.07 -1.80
C LEU A 73 3.08 2.31 -1.85
N ILE A 74 2.07 2.87 -1.19
CA ILE A 74 0.76 2.25 -1.02
C ILE A 74 -0.30 3.13 -1.66
N ASP A 75 -1.15 2.50 -2.48
CA ASP A 75 -2.29 3.15 -3.11
C ASP A 75 -3.59 2.45 -2.71
N PHE A 76 -4.55 3.26 -2.26
CA PHE A 76 -5.92 2.83 -1.97
C PHE A 76 -6.80 3.28 -3.12
N PRO A 77 -7.36 2.36 -3.92
CA PRO A 77 -8.24 2.74 -5.03
C PRO A 77 -9.43 3.57 -4.56
N ALA A 78 -9.68 4.65 -5.27
CA ALA A 78 -10.72 5.60 -4.92
C ALA A 78 -11.31 6.25 -6.17
N VAL A 79 -12.42 6.95 -6.01
CA VAL A 79 -12.97 7.84 -7.04
C VAL A 79 -12.94 9.23 -6.43
N ILE A 80 -12.15 10.11 -7.01
CA ILE A 80 -11.94 11.46 -6.51
C ILE A 80 -12.30 12.45 -7.62
N ASN A 81 -13.18 13.39 -7.30
CA ASN A 81 -13.70 14.37 -8.26
C ASN A 81 -14.30 13.70 -9.50
N GLY A 82 -14.97 12.54 -9.30
CA GLY A 82 -15.62 11.79 -10.36
C GLY A 82 -14.71 10.95 -11.23
N LEU A 83 -13.42 10.87 -10.93
CA LEU A 83 -12.44 10.14 -11.74
C LEU A 83 -11.72 9.07 -10.94
N PRO A 84 -11.29 7.98 -11.59
CA PRO A 84 -10.46 6.97 -10.93
C PRO A 84 -9.17 7.60 -10.39
N ALA A 85 -8.85 7.30 -9.14
CA ALA A 85 -7.73 7.89 -8.44
C ALA A 85 -7.25 6.95 -7.35
N TYR A 86 -6.21 7.37 -6.64
CA TYR A 86 -5.68 6.66 -5.48
C TYR A 86 -5.49 7.62 -4.33
N LEU A 87 -5.91 7.20 -3.14
CA LEU A 87 -5.41 7.78 -1.91
C LEU A 87 -4.05 7.14 -1.65
N CYS A 88 -3.04 7.94 -1.36
CA CYS A 88 -1.65 7.50 -1.40
C CYS A 88 -0.99 7.65 -0.04
N TRP A 89 -0.24 6.62 0.36
CA TRP A 89 0.55 6.63 1.58
C TRP A 89 1.93 6.06 1.30
N LYS A 90 2.95 6.76 1.78
CA LYS A 90 4.33 6.28 1.71
C LYS A 90 4.77 5.84 3.10
N TYR A 91 5.47 4.71 3.18
CA TYR A 91 6.00 4.20 4.44
C TYR A 91 6.78 5.28 5.17
N GLY A 92 6.43 5.50 6.43
CA GLY A 92 6.99 6.56 7.26
C GLY A 92 6.10 7.80 7.38
N GLU A 93 5.13 7.98 6.50
CA GLU A 93 4.16 9.08 6.65
C GLU A 93 3.18 8.78 7.77
N ASN A 94 2.72 9.84 8.43
CA ASN A 94 1.90 9.71 9.62
C ASN A 94 0.50 9.19 9.32
N ASP A 95 -0.11 9.67 8.23
CA ASP A 95 -1.48 9.30 7.85
C ASP A 95 -1.64 9.39 6.33
N VAL A 96 -2.84 9.02 5.84
CA VAL A 96 -3.19 9.20 4.44
C VAL A 96 -3.50 10.69 4.23
N GLU A 97 -2.60 11.39 3.59
CA GLU A 97 -2.67 12.85 3.41
C GLU A 97 -2.48 13.27 1.95
N TYR A 98 -2.29 12.31 1.04
CA TYR A 98 -2.01 12.56 -0.36
C TYR A 98 -2.88 11.71 -1.26
N TRP A 99 -3.01 12.15 -2.51
CA TRP A 99 -3.75 11.43 -3.54
C TRP A 99 -3.19 11.76 -4.92
N HIS A 100 -3.51 10.93 -5.90
CA HIS A 100 -3.17 11.21 -7.29
C HIS A 100 -4.19 10.54 -8.22
N TYR A 101 -4.35 11.08 -9.43
CA TYR A 101 -5.13 10.39 -10.44
C TYR A 101 -4.39 9.15 -10.95
N LEU A 102 -5.13 8.27 -11.58
CA LEU A 102 -4.63 6.97 -12.02
C LEU A 102 -3.35 7.06 -12.86
N GLU A 103 -3.29 8.06 -13.75
CA GLU A 103 -2.21 8.22 -14.71
C GLU A 103 -1.00 9.02 -14.18
N ASP A 104 -1.17 9.73 -13.09
CA ASP A 104 -0.15 10.65 -12.60
C ASP A 104 0.97 9.95 -11.81
N GLY A 105 0.67 8.84 -11.17
CA GLY A 105 1.63 8.12 -10.34
C GLY A 105 2.09 8.91 -9.13
N PHE A 106 3.14 8.43 -8.48
CA PHE A 106 3.68 9.06 -7.26
C PHE A 106 4.17 10.49 -7.52
N ALA A 107 4.80 10.74 -8.65
CA ALA A 107 5.31 12.08 -8.99
C ALA A 107 4.21 13.13 -9.09
N GLY A 108 2.98 12.72 -9.40
CA GLY A 108 1.83 13.60 -9.49
C GLY A 108 0.99 13.67 -8.23
N ARG A 109 1.46 13.14 -7.10
CA ARG A 109 0.68 13.13 -5.86
C ARG A 109 0.46 14.55 -5.35
N ARG A 110 -0.72 14.76 -4.80
CA ARG A 110 -1.20 16.05 -4.31
C ARG A 110 -1.59 15.90 -2.85
N GLN A 111 -1.35 16.95 -2.07
CA GLN A 111 -1.82 16.98 -0.70
C GLN A 111 -3.34 17.14 -0.67
N LEU A 112 -4.00 16.40 0.21
CA LEU A 112 -5.44 16.55 0.44
C LEU A 112 -5.71 17.93 1.04
N THR A 113 -6.70 18.62 0.46
CA THR A 113 -7.09 19.98 0.91
C THR A 113 -8.38 19.99 1.72
N GLY A 114 -9.14 18.90 1.67
CA GLY A 114 -10.48 18.83 2.22
C GLY A 114 -11.57 19.26 1.23
N MET A 115 -11.16 19.77 0.07
CA MET A 115 -12.09 20.20 -0.98
C MET A 115 -12.39 19.09 -2.00
N GLU A 116 -11.62 18.02 -1.98
CA GLU A 116 -11.83 16.89 -2.91
C GLU A 116 -13.14 16.19 -2.63
N GLU A 117 -13.84 15.82 -3.70
CA GLU A 117 -15.03 15.01 -3.63
C GLU A 117 -14.62 13.53 -3.73
N ILE A 118 -14.63 12.83 -2.62
CA ILE A 118 -14.24 11.42 -2.57
C ILE A 118 -15.50 10.58 -2.42
N LEU A 119 -15.72 9.69 -3.40
CA LEU A 119 -16.88 8.82 -3.41
C LEU A 119 -16.83 7.89 -2.20
N SER A 120 -17.94 7.88 -1.44
CA SER A 120 -18.08 6.99 -0.31
C SER A 120 -18.58 5.62 -0.79
N PRO A 121 -17.85 4.51 -0.55
CA PRO A 121 -18.34 3.20 -0.94
C PRO A 121 -19.53 2.80 -0.06
N LEU A 122 -20.46 2.10 -0.67
CA LEU A 122 -21.63 1.58 0.02
C LEU A 122 -21.29 0.31 0.81
#